data_4d07d667f6f064c4628451b4c15b79c4
#
_entry.id   4d07d667f6f064c4628451b4c15b79c4
#
_cell.length_a   1.000
_cell.length_b   1.000
_cell.length_c   1.000
_cell.angle_alpha   90.00
_cell.angle_beta   90.00
_cell.angle_gamma   90.00
#
_symmetry.space_group_name_H-M   'P 1'
#
loop_
_entity.id
_entity.type
_entity.pdbx_description
1 polymer ?
#
loop_
_entity_poly.entity_id
_entity_poly.type
_entity_poly.pdbx_seq_one_letter_code
_entity_poly.pdbx_strand_id
1 'polypeptide(L)'
;MAVENFLHDSEGVNSTVLQMKEYLESYKAHIASLENLINTMSSSGSWKDKDVKTSFIATATSYISAYKSFSAGLEGYINSLSEKSTNISENESVFS
;
A
#
# COMPACT_ATOMS: atom_id res chain seq x y z
N MET A 1 -12.37 -17.49 -13.51
CA MET A 1 -11.05 -18.08 -13.74
C MET A 1 -10.59 -18.78 -12.47
N ALA A 2 -10.09 -20.00 -12.60
CA ALA A 2 -9.54 -20.71 -11.45
C ALA A 2 -8.25 -20.08 -10.98
N VAL A 3 -8.03 -20.03 -9.68
CA VAL A 3 -6.80 -19.47 -9.08
C VAL A 3 -5.56 -20.19 -9.62
N GLU A 4 -5.65 -21.50 -9.80
CA GLU A 4 -4.54 -22.29 -10.32
C GLU A 4 -4.11 -21.84 -11.72
N ASN A 5 -5.06 -21.55 -12.59
CA ASN A 5 -4.77 -21.06 -13.94
C ASN A 5 -4.10 -19.68 -13.89
N PHE A 6 -4.55 -18.82 -12.99
CA PHE A 6 -3.96 -17.50 -12.78
C PHE A 6 -2.50 -17.62 -12.35
N LEU A 7 -2.20 -18.52 -11.40
CA LEU A 7 -0.84 -18.67 -10.87
C LEU A 7 0.14 -19.28 -11.90
N HIS A 8 -0.38 -19.98 -12.92
CA HIS A 8 0.46 -20.53 -13.99
C HIS A 8 0.57 -19.62 -15.21
N ASP A 9 -0.10 -18.48 -15.19
CA ASP A 9 -0.08 -17.51 -16.27
C ASP A 9 0.78 -16.31 -15.88
N SER A 10 2.04 -16.30 -16.33
CA SER A 10 2.98 -15.24 -16.01
C SER A 10 2.52 -13.87 -16.50
N GLU A 11 1.85 -13.80 -17.66
CA GLU A 11 1.34 -12.55 -18.20
C GLU A 11 0.21 -12.01 -17.35
N GLY A 12 -0.73 -12.86 -16.92
CA GLY A 12 -1.82 -12.48 -16.03
C GLY A 12 -1.30 -12.02 -14.66
N VAL A 13 -0.31 -12.74 -14.10
CA VAL A 13 0.31 -12.36 -12.83
C VAL A 13 1.01 -11.01 -12.96
N ASN A 14 1.78 -10.80 -14.03
CA ASN A 14 2.47 -9.54 -14.27
C ASN A 14 1.50 -8.35 -14.38
N SER A 15 0.40 -8.54 -15.12
CA SER A 15 -0.62 -7.51 -15.27
C SER A 15 -1.23 -7.14 -13.92
N THR A 16 -1.55 -8.14 -13.10
CA THR A 16 -2.12 -7.91 -11.77
C THR A 16 -1.12 -7.24 -10.84
N VAL A 17 0.15 -7.64 -10.89
CA VAL A 17 1.21 -7.02 -10.10
C VAL A 17 1.35 -5.54 -10.45
N LEU A 18 1.31 -5.19 -11.74
CA LEU A 18 1.37 -3.79 -12.18
C LEU A 18 0.21 -2.98 -11.64
N GLN A 19 -1.02 -3.53 -11.69
CA GLN A 19 -2.20 -2.87 -11.14
C GLN A 19 -2.08 -2.68 -9.63
N MET A 20 -1.58 -3.68 -8.91
CA MET A 20 -1.35 -3.58 -7.47
C MET A 20 -0.34 -2.49 -7.13
N LYS A 21 0.73 -2.37 -7.91
CA LYS A 21 1.74 -1.32 -7.73
C LYS A 21 1.12 0.07 -7.92
N GLU A 22 0.27 0.23 -8.91
CA GLU A 22 -0.43 1.49 -9.16
C GLU A 22 -1.34 1.86 -7.99
N TYR A 23 -2.11 0.89 -7.48
CA TYR A 23 -2.97 1.11 -6.32
C TYR A 23 -2.15 1.44 -5.07
N LEU A 24 -1.01 0.77 -4.89
CA LEU A 24 -0.13 1.04 -3.76
C LEU A 24 0.42 2.47 -3.82
N GLU A 25 0.85 2.92 -5.00
CA GLU A 25 1.32 4.31 -5.17
C GLU A 25 0.23 5.33 -4.85
N SER A 26 -1.00 5.08 -5.32
CA SER A 26 -2.15 5.93 -4.99
C SER A 26 -2.43 5.93 -3.48
N TYR A 27 -2.35 4.77 -2.86
CA TYR A 27 -2.56 4.63 -1.42
C TYR A 27 -1.51 5.41 -0.63
N LYS A 28 -0.24 5.29 -1.01
CA LYS A 28 0.86 6.05 -0.38
C LYS A 28 0.66 7.55 -0.53
N ALA A 29 0.23 7.99 -1.72
CA ALA A 29 -0.03 9.40 -1.98
C ALA A 29 -1.18 9.92 -1.11
N HIS A 30 -2.25 9.14 -0.95
CA HIS A 30 -3.37 9.50 -0.10
C HIS A 30 -2.97 9.58 1.37
N ILE A 31 -2.13 8.66 1.85
CA ILE A 31 -1.60 8.71 3.22
C ILE A 31 -0.78 9.98 3.43
N ALA A 32 0.08 10.32 2.48
CA ALA A 32 0.91 11.54 2.57
C ALA A 32 0.03 12.80 2.60
N SER A 33 -1.01 12.86 1.78
CA SER A 33 -1.95 13.98 1.77
C SER A 33 -2.71 14.07 3.10
N LEU A 34 -3.14 12.95 3.63
CA LEU A 34 -3.85 12.90 4.91
C LEU A 34 -2.91 13.36 6.05
N GLU A 35 -1.66 12.91 6.04
CA GLU A 35 -0.66 13.30 7.02
C GLU A 35 -0.43 14.83 6.98
N ASN A 36 -0.36 15.41 5.79
CA ASN A 36 -0.21 16.87 5.63
C ASN A 36 -1.42 17.61 6.19
N LEU A 37 -2.63 17.11 5.95
CA LEU A 37 -3.85 17.72 6.51
C LEU A 37 -3.86 17.64 8.04
N ILE A 38 -3.45 16.51 8.61
CA ILE A 38 -3.36 16.32 10.05
C ILE A 38 -2.33 17.27 10.65
N ASN A 39 -1.18 17.43 9.99
CA ASN A 39 -0.14 18.37 10.42
C ASN A 39 -0.65 19.81 10.38
N THR A 40 -1.39 20.17 9.34
CA THR A 40 -2.00 21.51 9.22
C THR A 40 -2.99 21.75 10.35
N MET A 41 -3.85 20.79 10.63
CA MET A 41 -4.80 20.89 11.72
C MET A 41 -4.10 20.97 13.09
N SER A 42 -3.05 20.17 13.27
CA SER A 42 -2.29 20.15 14.52
C SER A 42 -1.58 21.47 14.78
N SER A 43 -1.15 22.17 13.72
CA SER A 43 -0.47 23.46 13.82
C SER A 43 -1.43 24.63 13.92
N SER A 44 -2.72 24.39 13.73
CA SER A 44 -3.73 25.46 13.75
C SER A 44 -3.88 26.06 15.15
N GLY A 45 -3.99 27.36 15.23
CA GLY A 45 -4.29 28.09 16.47
C GLY A 45 -5.80 28.16 16.77
N SER A 46 -6.63 27.53 15.91
CA SER A 46 -8.09 27.60 16.02
C SER A 46 -8.70 26.64 17.03
N TRP A 47 -7.90 25.75 17.61
CA TRP A 47 -8.40 24.79 18.59
C TRP A 47 -8.87 25.52 19.86
N LYS A 48 -10.12 25.30 20.22
CA LYS A 48 -10.71 25.89 21.43
C LYS A 48 -10.45 25.06 22.67
N ASP A 49 -10.32 23.73 22.49
CA ASP A 49 -10.10 22.78 23.58
C ASP A 49 -8.81 22.04 23.33
N LYS A 50 -7.85 22.20 24.26
CA LYS A 50 -6.53 21.58 24.15
C LYS A 50 -6.59 20.07 24.33
N ASP A 51 -7.53 19.57 25.15
CA ASP A 51 -7.67 18.14 25.38
C ASP A 51 -8.21 17.44 24.12
N VAL A 52 -9.15 18.08 23.43
CA VAL A 52 -9.67 17.58 22.15
C VAL A 52 -8.56 17.57 21.11
N LYS A 53 -7.76 18.62 21.05
CA LYS A 53 -6.61 18.68 20.12
C LYS A 53 -5.64 17.54 20.39
N THR A 54 -5.23 17.35 21.64
CA THR A 54 -4.28 16.31 22.03
C THR A 54 -4.83 14.93 21.67
N SER A 55 -6.10 14.67 21.96
CA SER A 55 -6.77 13.41 21.63
C SER A 55 -6.82 13.18 20.11
N PHE A 56 -7.14 14.23 19.36
CA PHE A 56 -7.16 14.17 17.89
C PHE A 56 -5.80 13.80 17.33
N ILE A 57 -4.76 14.49 17.77
CA ILE A 57 -3.38 14.26 17.29
C ILE A 57 -2.94 12.83 17.58
N ALA A 58 -3.18 12.36 18.81
CA ALA A 58 -2.80 11.00 19.22
C ALA A 58 -3.53 9.95 18.38
N THR A 59 -4.84 10.10 18.19
CA THR A 59 -5.66 9.17 17.42
C THR A 59 -5.24 9.18 15.93
N ALA A 60 -5.10 10.36 15.35
CA ALA A 60 -4.71 10.52 13.95
C ALA A 60 -3.32 9.93 13.70
N THR A 61 -2.36 10.19 14.57
CA THR A 61 -1.02 9.65 14.47
C THR A 61 -1.04 8.12 14.51
N SER A 62 -1.87 7.53 15.37
CA SER A 62 -2.03 6.08 15.47
C SER A 62 -2.58 5.49 14.16
N TYR A 63 -3.59 6.11 13.56
CA TYR A 63 -4.14 5.66 12.28
C TYR A 63 -3.12 5.78 11.15
N ILE A 64 -2.38 6.87 11.08
CA ILE A 64 -1.35 7.04 10.05
C ILE A 64 -0.27 5.97 10.19
N SER A 65 0.16 5.68 11.41
CA SER A 65 1.14 4.62 11.68
C SER A 65 0.63 3.26 11.19
N ALA A 66 -0.64 2.94 11.46
CA ALA A 66 -1.26 1.70 11.01
C ALA A 66 -1.32 1.62 9.47
N TYR A 67 -1.68 2.73 8.82
CA TYR A 67 -1.73 2.78 7.36
C TYR A 67 -0.35 2.61 6.73
N LYS A 68 0.69 3.20 7.32
CA LYS A 68 2.07 3.03 6.84
C LYS A 68 2.53 1.58 7.00
N SER A 69 2.20 0.94 8.11
CA SER A 69 2.52 -0.48 8.33
C SER A 69 1.80 -1.37 7.32
N PHE A 70 0.53 -1.10 7.06
CA PHE A 70 -0.25 -1.83 6.06
C PHE A 70 0.38 -1.67 4.67
N SER A 71 0.75 -0.43 4.31
CA SER A 71 1.38 -0.12 3.03
C SER A 71 2.70 -0.90 2.86
N ALA A 72 3.52 -0.97 3.89
CA ALA A 72 4.79 -1.70 3.87
C ALA A 72 4.56 -3.20 3.70
N GLY A 73 3.56 -3.77 4.40
CA GLY A 73 3.19 -5.17 4.27
C GLY A 73 2.68 -5.50 2.88
N LEU A 74 1.84 -4.63 2.32
CA LEU A 74 1.32 -4.79 0.97
C LEU A 74 2.44 -4.73 -0.07
N GLU A 75 3.38 -3.81 0.10
CA GLU A 75 4.55 -3.69 -0.78
C GLU A 75 5.38 -4.98 -0.78
N GLY A 76 5.62 -5.55 0.41
CA GLY A 76 6.33 -6.82 0.53
C GLY A 76 5.60 -7.97 -0.18
N TYR A 77 4.28 -8.01 -0.06
CA TYR A 77 3.46 -9.02 -0.73
C TYR A 77 3.53 -8.87 -2.25
N ILE A 78 3.45 -7.63 -2.76
CA ILE A 78 3.53 -7.33 -4.18
C ILE A 78 4.91 -7.75 -4.72
N ASN A 79 5.98 -7.47 -3.98
CA ASN A 79 7.32 -7.87 -4.36
C ASN A 79 7.46 -9.39 -4.43
N SER A 80 6.85 -10.12 -3.50
CA SER A 80 6.81 -11.59 -3.54
C SER A 80 6.10 -12.11 -4.78
N LEU A 81 4.98 -11.49 -5.16
CA LEU A 81 4.27 -11.86 -6.38
C LEU A 81 5.10 -11.58 -7.63
N SER A 82 5.83 -10.46 -7.62
CA SER A 82 6.73 -10.11 -8.72
C SER A 82 7.81 -11.16 -8.90
N GLU A 83 8.41 -11.63 -7.81
CA GLU A 83 9.42 -12.70 -7.85
C GLU A 83 8.83 -13.99 -8.38
N LYS A 84 7.63 -14.37 -7.95
CA LYS A 84 6.95 -15.58 -8.44
C LYS A 84 6.65 -15.47 -9.92
N SER A 85 6.25 -14.31 -10.39
CA SER A 85 6.00 -14.05 -11.81
C SER A 85 7.28 -14.25 -12.62
N THR A 86 8.41 -13.74 -12.15
CA THR A 86 9.71 -13.92 -12.79
C THR A 86 10.08 -15.41 -12.85
N ASN A 87 9.89 -16.15 -11.76
CA ASN A 87 10.17 -17.58 -11.71
C ASN A 87 9.32 -18.36 -12.71
N ILE A 88 8.05 -18.01 -12.85
CA ILE A 88 7.16 -18.63 -13.83
C ILE A 88 7.68 -18.39 -15.25
N SER A 89 8.09 -17.17 -15.56
CA SER A 89 8.64 -16.80 -16.87
C SER A 89 9.92 -17.58 -17.18
N GLU A 90 10.81 -17.70 -16.19
CA GLU A 90 12.05 -18.46 -16.33
C GLU A 90 11.78 -19.93 -16.61
N ASN A 91 10.83 -20.53 -15.89
CA ASN A 91 10.45 -21.92 -16.09
C ASN A 91 9.83 -22.15 -17.47
N GLU A 92 8.99 -21.23 -17.94
CA GLU A 92 8.41 -21.29 -19.28
C GLU A 92 9.53 -21.27 -20.34
N SER A 93 10.56 -20.44 -20.16
CA SER A 93 11.71 -20.37 -21.06
C SER A 93 12.49 -21.67 -21.09
N VAL A 94 12.65 -22.32 -19.94
CA VAL A 94 13.41 -23.58 -19.84
C VAL A 94 12.69 -24.72 -20.55
N PHE A 95 11.36 -24.75 -20.48
CA PHE A 95 10.58 -25.84 -21.05
C PHE A 95 10.04 -25.56 -22.45
N SER A 96 10.26 -24.40 -22.97
CA SER A 96 9.85 -24.06 -24.35
C SER A 96 10.94 -24.35 -25.43
#